data_d3310aca9d19b478d16e72a1db783d1f
#
_entry.id   d3310aca9d19b478d16e72a1db783d1f
#
_cell.length_a   1.000
_cell.length_b   1.000
_cell.length_c   1.000
_cell.angle_alpha   90.00
_cell.angle_beta   90.00
_cell.angle_gamma   90.00
#
_symmetry.space_group_name_H-M   'P 1'
#
loop_
_entity.id
_entity.type
_entity.pdbx_description
1 polymer ?
#
loop_
_entity_poly.entity_id
_entity_poly.type
_entity_poly.pdbx_seq_one_letter_code
_entity_poly.pdbx_strand_id
1 'polypeptide(L)'
;MLVTLFASCTKTENGGETDVENNENTENNEANLSSGELILFDEAMKLVEEKVGAKEEDKLSVMKIGGVDVTYSQYRYYYVNYSKNFANYSGYDWQNYDDLVESFNSAIDEALEMESLIVKLSREKGIGFTEEEFDTNIMSAYDSLIEQYGDDYEATFEENYNITQYYLLENEILYQLYNKIQQYLYLEGGERFDDIKKTTLDFFNDNNYVRVKHILVSFPEVTEGEELTEEQKAETYTKAKEILDKANAGEDFDELIDEFNEDPGAASNPDGYYFNDTSTFTQAFKDASFALKEGEISDLVESSYGYHIIKRLPIDDEDIVYTNEYYDNMIEDFRDFIAEERGKMEKTELDEALVQPAVDEANAYINELKQAHDEAIAAEEAEAAEDAENAEEAE
;
A
#
# COMPACT_ATOMS: atom_id res chain seq x y z
N MET A 1 -9.96 -10.80 5.01
CA MET A 1 -8.88 -10.32 4.16
C MET A 1 -9.36 -9.51 2.95
N LEU A 2 -10.64 -9.28 2.78
CA LEU A 2 -11.24 -8.50 1.68
C LEU A 2 -11.72 -7.08 2.08
N VAL A 3 -11.60 -6.70 3.33
CA VAL A 3 -12.19 -5.44 3.87
C VAL A 3 -11.22 -4.24 3.86
N THR A 4 -10.00 -4.38 3.33
CA THR A 4 -8.96 -3.33 3.42
C THR A 4 -8.51 -2.76 2.08
N LEU A 5 -9.31 -2.82 1.03
CA LEU A 5 -8.88 -2.36 -0.29
C LEU A 5 -8.70 -0.84 -0.42
N PHE A 6 -9.29 -0.03 0.44
CA PHE A 6 -9.21 1.44 0.33
C PHE A 6 -8.80 2.17 1.63
N ALA A 7 -8.47 1.44 2.70
CA ALA A 7 -8.12 2.06 4.00
C ALA A 7 -6.61 2.25 4.23
N SER A 8 -5.73 1.95 3.28
CA SER A 8 -4.28 2.01 3.49
C SER A 8 -3.60 3.31 3.07
N CYS A 9 -4.35 4.39 2.89
CA CYS A 9 -3.76 5.73 2.75
C CYS A 9 -3.54 6.45 4.09
N THR A 10 -3.68 5.77 5.23
CA THR A 10 -3.30 6.33 6.53
C THR A 10 -2.02 5.67 7.02
N LYS A 11 -1.00 6.49 7.22
CA LYS A 11 0.28 6.17 7.86
C LYS A 11 0.04 5.35 9.13
N THR A 12 0.35 4.04 9.12
CA THR A 12 0.58 3.28 10.33
C THR A 12 2.06 2.97 10.43
N GLU A 13 2.73 3.69 11.34
CA GLU A 13 4.00 3.29 11.90
C GLU A 13 3.79 1.95 12.64
N ASN A 14 4.25 0.84 12.05
CA ASN A 14 4.76 -0.29 12.80
C ASN A 14 5.45 -1.27 11.87
N GLY A 15 6.73 -1.51 12.16
CA GLY A 15 7.56 -2.45 11.44
C GLY A 15 7.06 -3.89 11.58
N GLY A 16 7.00 -4.57 10.47
CA GLY A 16 6.81 -5.99 10.34
C GLY A 16 7.43 -6.41 9.03
N GLU A 17 8.58 -7.09 9.13
CA GLU A 17 9.26 -7.75 8.03
C GLU A 17 8.28 -8.66 7.29
N THR A 18 8.09 -8.40 6.02
CA THR A 18 7.55 -9.40 5.09
C THR A 18 8.63 -9.67 4.06
N ASP A 19 9.16 -10.89 4.10
CA ASP A 19 10.05 -11.43 3.08
C ASP A 19 9.41 -11.30 1.70
N VAL A 20 9.93 -10.39 0.89
CA VAL A 20 9.66 -10.36 -0.55
C VAL A 20 10.74 -11.21 -1.19
N GLU A 21 10.39 -12.42 -1.59
CA GLU A 21 11.26 -13.23 -2.45
C GLU A 21 11.55 -12.44 -3.75
N ASN A 22 12.80 -12.03 -3.88
CA ASN A 22 13.36 -11.49 -5.10
C ASN A 22 13.30 -12.57 -6.20
N ASN A 23 12.39 -12.39 -7.12
CA ASN A 23 12.40 -13.12 -8.37
C ASN A 23 13.25 -12.30 -9.36
N GLU A 24 14.53 -12.67 -9.47
CA GLU A 24 15.44 -12.18 -10.51
C GLU A 24 14.90 -12.57 -11.89
N ASN A 25 14.24 -11.66 -12.56
CA ASN A 25 14.11 -11.64 -14.01
C ASN A 25 13.89 -10.19 -14.46
N THR A 26 14.98 -9.40 -14.41
CA THR A 26 15.06 -8.14 -15.15
C THR A 26 15.42 -8.45 -16.60
N GLU A 27 14.47 -8.98 -17.36
CA GLU A 27 14.48 -8.83 -18.81
C GLU A 27 13.53 -7.71 -19.17
N ASN A 28 14.10 -6.62 -19.67
CA ASN A 28 13.53 -5.54 -20.48
C ASN A 28 12.00 -5.53 -20.56
N ASN A 29 11.32 -4.89 -19.62
CA ASN A 29 9.94 -4.49 -19.77
C ASN A 29 9.85 -3.16 -20.58
N GLU A 30 10.25 -3.21 -21.85
CA GLU A 30 9.54 -2.36 -22.81
C GLU A 30 8.07 -2.77 -22.70
N ALA A 31 7.17 -1.78 -22.54
CA ALA A 31 5.73 -1.99 -22.53
C ALA A 31 5.31 -2.56 -23.90
N ASN A 32 5.65 -3.82 -24.14
CA ASN A 32 5.09 -4.65 -25.18
C ASN A 32 3.68 -5.04 -24.72
N LEU A 33 2.72 -4.11 -24.86
CA LEU A 33 1.33 -4.47 -25.02
C LEU A 33 1.29 -5.46 -26.18
N SER A 34 1.18 -6.75 -25.85
CA SER A 34 0.98 -7.79 -26.83
C SER A 34 -0.15 -7.35 -27.74
N SER A 35 -0.02 -7.55 -29.05
CA SER A 35 -0.97 -7.14 -30.08
C SER A 35 -2.29 -7.97 -30.08
N GLY A 36 -2.76 -8.36 -28.89
CA GLY A 36 -4.05 -8.96 -28.61
C GLY A 36 -5.05 -7.87 -28.20
N GLU A 37 -6.31 -8.06 -28.56
CA GLU A 37 -7.41 -7.23 -28.11
C GLU A 37 -7.52 -7.36 -26.58
N LEU A 38 -7.48 -6.23 -25.83
CA LEU A 38 -7.59 -6.26 -24.38
C LEU A 38 -9.04 -6.52 -23.96
N ILE A 39 -9.24 -7.33 -22.93
CA ILE A 39 -10.50 -7.51 -22.24
C ILE A 39 -10.74 -6.27 -21.38
N LEU A 40 -11.57 -5.34 -21.85
CA LEU A 40 -11.97 -4.15 -21.10
C LEU A 40 -13.02 -4.50 -20.04
N PHE A 41 -13.29 -3.59 -19.10
CA PHE A 41 -14.22 -3.80 -18.00
C PHE A 41 -15.55 -4.43 -18.42
N ASP A 42 -16.22 -3.87 -19.42
CA ASP A 42 -17.54 -4.36 -19.85
C ASP A 42 -17.50 -5.78 -20.43
N GLU A 43 -16.41 -6.16 -21.09
CA GLU A 43 -16.20 -7.52 -21.58
C GLU A 43 -15.83 -8.47 -20.46
N ALA A 44 -14.98 -8.01 -19.52
CA ALA A 44 -14.64 -8.77 -18.32
C ALA A 44 -15.90 -9.14 -17.52
N MET A 45 -16.83 -8.19 -17.34
CA MET A 45 -18.08 -8.45 -16.63
C MET A 45 -19.01 -9.42 -17.36
N LYS A 46 -19.00 -9.47 -18.70
CA LYS A 46 -19.73 -10.51 -19.45
C LYS A 46 -19.12 -11.91 -19.21
N LEU A 47 -17.80 -12.03 -19.20
CA LEU A 47 -17.13 -13.28 -18.93
C LEU A 47 -17.40 -13.75 -17.49
N VAL A 48 -17.45 -12.82 -16.53
CA VAL A 48 -17.89 -13.11 -15.14
C VAL A 48 -19.33 -13.62 -15.13
N GLU A 49 -20.25 -12.95 -15.82
CA GLU A 49 -21.65 -13.40 -15.92
C GLU A 49 -21.79 -14.81 -16.52
N GLU A 50 -21.00 -15.12 -17.54
CA GLU A 50 -20.95 -16.45 -18.15
C GLU A 50 -20.42 -17.52 -17.18
N LYS A 51 -19.48 -17.15 -16.30
CA LYS A 51 -18.84 -18.06 -15.33
C LYS A 51 -19.74 -18.34 -14.12
N VAL A 52 -20.29 -17.30 -13.49
CA VAL A 52 -20.99 -17.41 -12.18
C VAL A 52 -22.49 -17.06 -12.27
N GLY A 53 -22.96 -16.54 -13.39
CA GLY A 53 -24.26 -15.93 -13.49
C GLY A 53 -24.30 -14.54 -12.85
N ALA A 54 -25.46 -13.88 -12.97
CA ALA A 54 -25.74 -12.64 -12.28
C ALA A 54 -27.17 -12.68 -11.75
N LYS A 55 -27.36 -12.23 -10.51
CA LYS A 55 -28.69 -12.04 -9.93
C LYS A 55 -29.34 -10.75 -10.48
N GLU A 56 -30.63 -10.58 -10.29
CA GLU A 56 -31.31 -9.34 -10.69
C GLU A 56 -30.71 -8.11 -10.00
N GLU A 57 -30.34 -8.27 -8.71
CA GLU A 57 -29.73 -7.25 -7.89
C GLU A 57 -28.34 -6.80 -8.36
N ASP A 58 -27.57 -7.70 -9.01
CA ASP A 58 -26.26 -7.40 -9.58
C ASP A 58 -26.33 -6.47 -10.79
N LYS A 59 -27.50 -6.34 -11.40
CA LYS A 59 -27.76 -5.51 -12.59
C LYS A 59 -28.72 -4.35 -12.32
N LEU A 60 -29.32 -4.32 -11.13
CA LEU A 60 -30.27 -3.28 -10.74
C LEU A 60 -29.52 -1.98 -10.41
N SER A 61 -29.53 -1.01 -11.34
CA SER A 61 -28.93 0.29 -11.09
C SER A 61 -29.75 1.10 -10.10
N VAL A 62 -29.12 1.54 -9.02
CA VAL A 62 -29.75 2.36 -7.97
C VAL A 62 -29.39 3.84 -8.08
N MET A 63 -28.26 4.14 -8.75
CA MET A 63 -27.82 5.49 -9.10
C MET A 63 -26.73 5.41 -10.18
N LYS A 64 -26.29 6.57 -10.66
CA LYS A 64 -25.09 6.68 -11.51
C LYS A 64 -24.11 7.69 -10.94
N ILE A 65 -22.83 7.34 -11.02
CA ILE A 65 -21.71 8.21 -10.65
C ILE A 65 -20.75 8.30 -11.83
N GLY A 66 -20.51 9.50 -12.35
CA GLY A 66 -19.65 9.69 -13.53
C GLY A 66 -20.17 8.96 -14.78
N GLY A 67 -21.47 8.69 -14.86
CA GLY A 67 -22.09 7.92 -15.95
C GLY A 67 -22.00 6.38 -15.79
N VAL A 68 -21.35 5.88 -14.76
CA VAL A 68 -21.26 4.45 -14.41
C VAL A 68 -22.45 4.08 -13.52
N ASP A 69 -23.09 2.94 -13.81
CA ASP A 69 -24.16 2.42 -12.98
C ASP A 69 -23.59 1.89 -11.65
N VAL A 70 -24.17 2.31 -10.54
CA VAL A 70 -23.98 1.69 -9.22
C VAL A 70 -25.11 0.71 -9.04
N THR A 71 -24.79 -0.57 -8.82
CA THR A 71 -25.79 -1.62 -8.66
C THR A 71 -26.27 -1.73 -7.22
N TYR A 72 -27.44 -2.40 -7.05
CA TYR A 72 -27.95 -2.69 -5.70
C TYR A 72 -26.99 -3.56 -4.89
N SER A 73 -26.33 -4.55 -5.51
CA SER A 73 -25.34 -5.40 -4.85
C SER A 73 -24.14 -4.62 -4.33
N GLN A 74 -23.59 -3.67 -5.11
CA GLN A 74 -22.55 -2.77 -4.66
C GLN A 74 -23.00 -1.91 -3.49
N TYR A 75 -24.14 -1.25 -3.63
CA TYR A 75 -24.71 -0.41 -2.57
C TYR A 75 -24.96 -1.20 -1.29
N ARG A 76 -25.63 -2.38 -1.38
CA ARG A 76 -25.92 -3.26 -0.23
C ARG A 76 -24.65 -3.69 0.47
N TYR A 77 -23.64 -4.12 -0.29
CA TYR A 77 -22.34 -4.54 0.27
C TYR A 77 -21.75 -3.45 1.16
N TYR A 78 -21.61 -2.23 0.65
CA TYR A 78 -21.04 -1.14 1.44
C TYR A 78 -21.95 -0.73 2.56
N TYR A 79 -23.23 -0.51 2.30
CA TYR A 79 -24.18 0.01 3.29
C TYR A 79 -24.28 -0.92 4.50
N VAL A 80 -24.52 -2.21 4.28
CA VAL A 80 -24.71 -3.19 5.36
C VAL A 80 -23.40 -3.44 6.11
N ASN A 81 -22.29 -3.67 5.39
CA ASN A 81 -21.01 -3.95 6.05
C ASN A 81 -20.44 -2.76 6.79
N TYR A 82 -20.52 -1.53 6.23
CA TYR A 82 -20.04 -0.34 6.92
C TYR A 82 -20.91 -0.04 8.14
N SER A 83 -22.23 -0.15 8.03
CA SER A 83 -23.12 -0.01 9.17
C SER A 83 -22.79 -0.98 10.30
N LYS A 84 -22.55 -2.25 9.98
CA LYS A 84 -22.12 -3.29 10.93
C LYS A 84 -20.77 -2.96 11.56
N ASN A 85 -19.80 -2.57 10.76
CA ASN A 85 -18.46 -2.22 11.24
C ASN A 85 -18.47 -0.98 12.14
N PHE A 86 -19.13 0.09 11.72
CA PHE A 86 -19.25 1.30 12.55
C PHE A 86 -19.98 1.02 13.85
N ALA A 87 -21.03 0.23 13.84
CA ALA A 87 -21.74 -0.16 15.04
C ALA A 87 -20.86 -0.95 16.02
N ASN A 88 -19.96 -1.81 15.54
CA ASN A 88 -19.05 -2.57 16.37
C ASN A 88 -17.86 -1.73 16.90
N TYR A 89 -17.37 -0.74 16.12
CA TYR A 89 -16.21 0.08 16.50
C TYR A 89 -16.56 1.26 17.39
N SER A 90 -17.79 1.75 17.38
CA SER A 90 -18.20 2.95 18.12
C SER A 90 -18.14 2.82 19.65
N GLY A 91 -17.74 1.65 20.18
CA GLY A 91 -17.75 1.37 21.63
C GLY A 91 -19.12 1.54 22.25
N TYR A 92 -20.17 1.40 21.44
CA TYR A 92 -21.59 1.56 21.82
C TYR A 92 -21.96 2.96 22.30
N ASP A 93 -21.25 4.01 21.86
CA ASP A 93 -21.68 5.39 22.11
C ASP A 93 -22.86 5.77 21.21
N TRP A 94 -24.00 5.17 21.52
CA TRP A 94 -25.28 5.39 20.84
C TRP A 94 -25.83 6.81 21.02
N GLN A 95 -25.23 7.64 21.87
CA GLN A 95 -25.65 9.03 22.07
C GLN A 95 -25.31 9.90 20.87
N ASN A 96 -24.27 9.50 20.11
CA ASN A 96 -23.83 10.18 18.89
C ASN A 96 -24.15 9.37 17.62
N TYR A 97 -25.21 8.56 17.66
CA TYR A 97 -25.55 7.67 16.53
C TYR A 97 -25.79 8.43 15.22
N ASP A 98 -26.42 9.60 15.26
CA ASP A 98 -26.69 10.40 14.05
C ASP A 98 -25.39 10.88 13.41
N ASP A 99 -24.39 11.29 14.18
CA ASP A 99 -23.07 11.68 13.69
C ASP A 99 -22.32 10.49 13.08
N LEU A 100 -22.50 9.29 13.66
CA LEU A 100 -21.95 8.05 13.12
C LEU A 100 -22.61 7.68 11.78
N VAL A 101 -23.92 7.85 11.64
CA VAL A 101 -24.66 7.63 10.39
C VAL A 101 -24.15 8.55 9.28
N GLU A 102 -23.90 9.82 9.59
CA GLU A 102 -23.32 10.75 8.62
C GLU A 102 -21.91 10.31 8.17
N SER A 103 -21.08 9.86 9.13
CA SER A 103 -19.72 9.41 8.85
C SER A 103 -19.68 8.17 7.97
N PHE A 104 -20.53 7.16 8.23
CA PHE A 104 -20.51 5.97 7.39
C PHE A 104 -21.15 6.20 6.01
N ASN A 105 -22.15 7.07 5.91
CA ASN A 105 -22.69 7.46 4.61
C ASN A 105 -21.63 8.15 3.73
N SER A 106 -20.81 9.02 4.31
CA SER A 106 -19.67 9.61 3.61
C SER A 106 -18.69 8.56 3.12
N ALA A 107 -18.36 7.58 3.95
CA ALA A 107 -17.46 6.49 3.58
C ALA A 107 -18.02 5.58 2.47
N ILE A 108 -19.34 5.34 2.48
CA ILE A 108 -20.02 4.60 1.40
C ILE A 108 -19.96 5.38 0.09
N ASP A 109 -20.28 6.67 0.14
CA ASP A 109 -20.23 7.55 -1.03
C ASP A 109 -18.82 7.55 -1.63
N GLU A 110 -17.79 7.66 -0.80
CA GLU A 110 -16.39 7.64 -1.24
C GLU A 110 -15.99 6.31 -1.91
N ALA A 111 -16.47 5.19 -1.36
CA ALA A 111 -16.19 3.86 -1.92
C ALA A 111 -16.88 3.68 -3.29
N LEU A 112 -18.16 4.03 -3.40
CA LEU A 112 -18.90 3.95 -4.66
C LEU A 112 -18.36 4.90 -5.73
N GLU A 113 -17.93 6.10 -5.32
CA GLU A 113 -17.23 7.04 -6.22
C GLU A 113 -15.92 6.45 -6.74
N MET A 114 -15.14 5.80 -5.87
CA MET A 114 -13.86 5.20 -6.25
C MET A 114 -14.07 4.06 -7.26
N GLU A 115 -14.99 3.14 -7.02
CA GLU A 115 -15.29 2.06 -7.95
C GLU A 115 -15.74 2.60 -9.31
N SER A 116 -16.67 3.56 -9.29
CA SER A 116 -17.16 4.22 -10.50
C SER A 116 -16.04 4.96 -11.26
N LEU A 117 -15.10 5.58 -10.54
CA LEU A 117 -13.96 6.24 -11.16
C LEU A 117 -13.01 5.24 -11.83
N ILE A 118 -12.72 4.10 -11.17
CA ILE A 118 -11.87 3.05 -11.75
C ILE A 118 -12.47 2.56 -13.08
N VAL A 119 -13.77 2.25 -13.09
CA VAL A 119 -14.48 1.84 -14.30
C VAL A 119 -14.43 2.93 -15.39
N LYS A 120 -14.70 4.18 -15.00
CA LYS A 120 -14.65 5.32 -15.93
C LYS A 120 -13.26 5.48 -16.55
N LEU A 121 -12.21 5.51 -15.72
CA LEU A 121 -10.82 5.67 -16.17
C LEU A 121 -10.37 4.49 -17.05
N SER A 122 -10.72 3.25 -16.68
CA SER A 122 -10.39 2.07 -17.50
C SER A 122 -10.99 2.16 -18.92
N ARG A 123 -12.26 2.60 -19.02
CA ARG A 123 -12.93 2.80 -20.32
C ARG A 123 -12.30 3.93 -21.11
N GLU A 124 -12.07 5.10 -20.49
CA GLU A 124 -11.55 6.28 -21.16
C GLU A 124 -10.11 6.10 -21.66
N LYS A 125 -9.30 5.39 -20.92
CA LYS A 125 -7.87 5.15 -21.23
C LYS A 125 -7.63 3.83 -21.96
N GLY A 126 -8.66 2.99 -22.15
CA GLY A 126 -8.53 1.68 -22.78
C GLY A 126 -7.69 0.69 -21.95
N ILE A 127 -7.77 0.79 -20.63
CA ILE A 127 -7.05 -0.10 -19.70
C ILE A 127 -7.89 -1.36 -19.46
N GLY A 128 -7.28 -2.52 -19.65
CA GLY A 128 -7.93 -3.83 -19.52
C GLY A 128 -6.90 -4.93 -19.25
N PHE A 129 -7.28 -6.15 -19.53
CA PHE A 129 -6.50 -7.35 -19.29
C PHE A 129 -6.13 -8.04 -20.60
N THR A 130 -4.97 -8.66 -20.65
CA THR A 130 -4.74 -9.73 -21.61
C THR A 130 -5.58 -10.97 -21.20
N GLU A 131 -5.79 -11.90 -22.11
CA GLU A 131 -6.49 -13.17 -21.80
C GLU A 131 -5.79 -13.92 -20.67
N GLU A 132 -4.45 -13.98 -20.70
CA GLU A 132 -3.64 -14.63 -19.67
C GLU A 132 -3.79 -13.96 -18.29
N GLU A 133 -3.75 -12.62 -18.23
CA GLU A 133 -3.95 -11.88 -16.98
C GLU A 133 -5.34 -12.10 -16.41
N PHE A 134 -6.36 -12.08 -17.26
CA PHE A 134 -7.73 -12.29 -16.82
C PHE A 134 -7.94 -13.69 -16.26
N ASP A 135 -7.44 -14.72 -16.96
CA ASP A 135 -7.53 -16.09 -16.49
C ASP A 135 -6.74 -16.30 -15.20
N THR A 136 -5.52 -15.76 -15.11
CA THR A 136 -4.64 -15.98 -13.95
C THR A 136 -5.09 -15.20 -12.72
N ASN A 137 -5.44 -13.92 -12.88
CA ASN A 137 -5.69 -13.04 -11.73
C ASN A 137 -7.16 -13.06 -11.30
N ILE A 138 -8.10 -13.28 -12.23
CA ILE A 138 -9.54 -13.21 -11.93
C ILE A 138 -10.14 -14.62 -11.83
N MET A 139 -10.04 -15.41 -12.89
CA MET A 139 -10.70 -16.73 -12.93
C MET A 139 -10.05 -17.76 -12.00
N SER A 140 -8.71 -17.78 -11.91
CA SER A 140 -8.02 -18.69 -10.99
C SER A 140 -8.23 -18.32 -9.52
N ALA A 141 -8.37 -17.02 -9.19
CA ALA A 141 -8.72 -16.58 -7.84
C ALA A 141 -10.09 -17.11 -7.43
N TYR A 142 -11.07 -17.05 -8.34
CA TYR A 142 -12.39 -17.64 -8.12
C TYR A 142 -12.33 -19.16 -7.93
N ASP A 143 -11.64 -19.89 -8.81
CA ASP A 143 -11.50 -21.35 -8.71
C ASP A 143 -10.83 -21.76 -7.40
N SER A 144 -9.86 -20.98 -6.90
CA SER A 144 -9.21 -21.18 -5.60
C SER A 144 -10.18 -21.01 -4.42
N LEU A 145 -11.10 -20.04 -4.50
CA LEU A 145 -12.16 -19.87 -3.48
C LEU A 145 -13.12 -21.07 -3.46
N ILE A 146 -13.53 -21.57 -4.63
CA ILE A 146 -14.36 -22.78 -4.72
C ILE A 146 -13.63 -23.99 -4.13
N GLU A 147 -12.33 -24.15 -4.42
CA GLU A 147 -11.54 -25.26 -3.85
C GLU A 147 -11.44 -25.15 -2.32
N GLN A 148 -11.31 -23.96 -1.78
CA GLN A 148 -11.16 -23.72 -0.34
C GLN A 148 -12.48 -23.91 0.43
N TYR A 149 -13.60 -23.43 -0.09
CA TYR A 149 -14.89 -23.37 0.63
C TYR A 149 -15.91 -24.40 0.17
N GLY A 150 -15.68 -25.09 -0.96
CA GLY A 150 -16.58 -26.11 -1.51
C GLY A 150 -17.87 -25.54 -2.10
N ASP A 151 -18.87 -26.43 -2.27
CA ASP A 151 -20.13 -26.08 -2.95
C ASP A 151 -21.00 -25.05 -2.16
N ASP A 152 -20.77 -24.90 -0.85
CA ASP A 152 -21.51 -23.96 0.01
C ASP A 152 -20.89 -22.53 0.01
N TYR A 153 -19.88 -22.30 -0.82
CA TYR A 153 -19.14 -21.05 -0.88
C TYR A 153 -20.05 -19.84 -1.13
N GLU A 154 -20.98 -19.91 -2.09
CA GLU A 154 -21.89 -18.81 -2.43
C GLU A 154 -22.72 -18.38 -1.20
N ALA A 155 -23.39 -19.35 -0.56
CA ALA A 155 -24.20 -19.08 0.63
C ALA A 155 -23.33 -18.49 1.77
N THR A 156 -22.11 -19.01 1.95
CA THR A 156 -21.19 -18.54 2.98
C THR A 156 -20.80 -17.08 2.76
N PHE A 157 -20.51 -16.67 1.52
CA PHE A 157 -20.11 -15.28 1.23
C PHE A 157 -21.30 -14.32 1.30
N GLU A 158 -22.49 -14.73 0.84
CA GLU A 158 -23.69 -13.90 0.98
C GLU A 158 -24.11 -13.72 2.44
N GLU A 159 -24.13 -14.79 3.23
CA GLU A 159 -24.57 -14.73 4.63
C GLU A 159 -23.60 -13.96 5.53
N ASN A 160 -22.28 -14.16 5.32
CA ASN A 160 -21.27 -13.56 6.20
C ASN A 160 -20.79 -12.18 5.74
N TYR A 161 -20.77 -11.91 4.43
CA TYR A 161 -20.16 -10.73 3.87
C TYR A 161 -21.10 -9.89 3.00
N ASN A 162 -22.36 -10.31 2.81
CA ASN A 162 -23.34 -9.59 1.99
C ASN A 162 -22.86 -9.34 0.55
N ILE A 163 -22.11 -10.28 -0.01
CA ILE A 163 -21.50 -10.17 -1.33
C ILE A 163 -21.96 -11.32 -2.23
N THR A 164 -22.45 -11.00 -3.43
CA THR A 164 -22.75 -12.01 -4.45
C THR A 164 -21.46 -12.47 -5.13
N GLN A 165 -21.47 -13.66 -5.75
CA GLN A 165 -20.32 -14.14 -6.53
C GLN A 165 -19.98 -13.18 -7.68
N TYR A 166 -20.99 -12.64 -8.33
CA TYR A 166 -20.83 -11.68 -9.41
C TYR A 166 -20.09 -10.42 -8.93
N TYR A 167 -20.56 -9.81 -7.84
CA TYR A 167 -19.92 -8.60 -7.29
C TYR A 167 -18.56 -8.91 -6.66
N LEU A 168 -18.34 -10.11 -6.13
CA LEU A 168 -17.03 -10.53 -5.64
C LEU A 168 -15.97 -10.49 -6.74
N LEU A 169 -16.30 -11.03 -7.93
CA LEU A 169 -15.38 -10.99 -9.08
C LEU A 169 -15.28 -9.59 -9.70
N GLU A 170 -16.36 -8.81 -9.70
CA GLU A 170 -16.30 -7.39 -10.07
C GLU A 170 -15.30 -6.64 -9.18
N ASN A 171 -15.32 -6.88 -7.87
CA ASN A 171 -14.41 -6.24 -6.92
C ASN A 171 -12.95 -6.63 -7.18
N GLU A 172 -12.67 -7.90 -7.55
CA GLU A 172 -11.32 -8.32 -7.96
C GLU A 172 -10.89 -7.61 -9.25
N ILE A 173 -11.77 -7.52 -10.24
CA ILE A 173 -11.50 -6.76 -11.48
C ILE A 173 -11.17 -5.30 -11.17
N LEU A 174 -11.95 -4.65 -10.31
CA LEU A 174 -11.73 -3.27 -9.91
C LEU A 174 -10.37 -3.09 -9.22
N TYR A 175 -9.98 -4.01 -8.35
CA TYR A 175 -8.66 -4.00 -7.71
C TYR A 175 -7.52 -4.10 -8.72
N GLN A 176 -7.61 -5.03 -9.65
CA GLN A 176 -6.59 -5.18 -10.69
C GLN A 176 -6.55 -3.95 -11.63
N LEU A 177 -7.70 -3.38 -11.99
CA LEU A 177 -7.77 -2.16 -12.79
C LEU A 177 -7.17 -0.95 -12.06
N TYR A 178 -7.39 -0.82 -10.76
CA TYR A 178 -6.77 0.23 -9.94
C TYR A 178 -5.24 0.18 -10.04
N ASN A 179 -4.65 -1.00 -9.88
CA ASN A 179 -3.22 -1.20 -10.02
C ASN A 179 -2.72 -0.90 -11.46
N LYS A 180 -3.48 -1.32 -12.46
CA LYS A 180 -3.16 -1.03 -13.87
C LYS A 180 -3.26 0.46 -14.21
N ILE A 181 -4.18 1.20 -13.60
CA ILE A 181 -4.27 2.66 -13.75
C ILE A 181 -3.02 3.33 -13.16
N GLN A 182 -2.56 2.90 -11.98
CA GLN A 182 -1.29 3.38 -11.42
C GLN A 182 -0.11 3.10 -12.36
N GLN A 183 0.00 1.86 -12.85
CA GLN A 183 1.04 1.49 -13.82
C GLN A 183 0.98 2.34 -15.08
N TYR A 184 -0.20 2.53 -15.65
CA TYR A 184 -0.41 3.36 -16.83
C TYR A 184 0.05 4.81 -16.63
N LEU A 185 -0.13 5.37 -15.45
CA LEU A 185 0.23 6.75 -15.13
C LEU A 185 1.73 6.92 -14.82
N TYR A 186 2.34 5.98 -14.11
CA TYR A 186 3.62 6.17 -13.41
C TYR A 186 4.76 5.22 -13.81
N LEU A 187 4.51 4.19 -14.64
CA LEU A 187 5.61 3.42 -15.22
C LEU A 187 6.26 4.21 -16.36
N GLU A 188 7.45 3.80 -16.76
CA GLU A 188 8.22 4.42 -17.84
C GLU A 188 7.35 4.60 -19.09
N GLY A 189 7.28 5.85 -19.58
CA GLY A 189 6.39 6.24 -20.68
C GLY A 189 4.95 6.55 -20.27
N GLY A 190 4.59 6.44 -19.00
CA GLY A 190 3.27 6.82 -18.47
C GLY A 190 3.05 8.32 -18.46
N GLU A 191 1.76 8.71 -18.39
CA GLU A 191 1.34 10.11 -18.53
C GLU A 191 1.96 11.05 -17.48
N ARG A 192 2.33 10.54 -16.28
CA ARG A 192 2.83 11.32 -15.14
C ARG A 192 4.26 10.97 -14.74
N PHE A 193 4.86 10.00 -15.39
CA PHE A 193 6.19 9.49 -15.06
C PHE A 193 7.26 10.59 -15.03
N ASP A 194 7.37 11.38 -16.10
CA ASP A 194 8.39 12.43 -16.21
C ASP A 194 8.16 13.58 -15.21
N ASP A 195 6.90 13.90 -14.90
CA ASP A 195 6.56 14.94 -13.92
C ASP A 195 6.99 14.53 -12.51
N ILE A 196 6.76 13.26 -12.13
CA ILE A 196 7.18 12.74 -10.82
C ILE A 196 8.69 12.62 -10.73
N LYS A 197 9.37 12.15 -11.79
CA LYS A 197 10.84 12.17 -11.86
C LYS A 197 11.39 13.57 -11.60
N LYS A 198 10.82 14.55 -12.29
CA LYS A 198 11.25 15.94 -12.14
C LYS A 198 11.00 16.46 -10.71
N THR A 199 9.82 16.21 -10.15
CA THR A 199 9.49 16.63 -8.79
C THR A 199 10.47 16.03 -7.77
N THR A 200 10.80 14.75 -7.92
CA THR A 200 11.75 14.04 -7.05
C THR A 200 13.17 14.59 -7.21
N LEU A 201 13.60 14.84 -8.44
CA LEU A 201 14.92 15.44 -8.69
C LEU A 201 15.03 16.85 -8.11
N ASP A 202 14.00 17.67 -8.29
CA ASP A 202 13.92 19.01 -7.71
C ASP A 202 13.98 18.95 -6.17
N PHE A 203 13.26 17.99 -5.54
CA PHE A 203 13.31 17.76 -4.10
C PHE A 203 14.72 17.43 -3.60
N PHE A 204 15.43 16.50 -4.24
CA PHE A 204 16.79 16.17 -3.86
C PHE A 204 17.75 17.35 -4.00
N ASN A 205 17.64 18.12 -5.08
CA ASN A 205 18.46 19.30 -5.31
C ASN A 205 18.18 20.41 -4.29
N ASP A 206 16.92 20.74 -4.04
CA ASP A 206 16.50 21.80 -3.13
C ASP A 206 16.84 21.50 -1.65
N ASN A 207 16.90 20.22 -1.29
CA ASN A 207 17.23 19.76 0.06
C ASN A 207 18.70 19.31 0.21
N ASN A 208 19.55 19.62 -0.76
CA ASN A 208 20.98 19.33 -0.75
C ASN A 208 21.31 17.86 -0.47
N TYR A 209 20.60 16.96 -1.08
CA TYR A 209 20.90 15.53 -0.98
C TYR A 209 22.20 15.18 -1.70
N VAL A 210 22.84 14.14 -1.21
CA VAL A 210 24.00 13.51 -1.83
C VAL A 210 23.71 12.03 -2.05
N ARG A 211 24.26 11.46 -3.12
CA ARG A 211 24.22 10.03 -3.37
C ARG A 211 25.62 9.46 -3.29
N VAL A 212 25.80 8.40 -2.52
CA VAL A 212 27.10 7.74 -2.39
C VAL A 212 26.95 6.22 -2.35
N LYS A 213 27.94 5.51 -2.88
CA LYS A 213 28.25 4.13 -2.50
C LYS A 213 29.46 4.13 -1.60
N HIS A 214 29.57 3.11 -0.73
CA HIS A 214 30.77 3.00 0.11
C HIS A 214 31.15 1.56 0.38
N ILE A 215 32.40 1.37 0.80
CA ILE A 215 32.90 0.11 1.34
C ILE A 215 33.22 0.35 2.81
N LEU A 216 32.58 -0.40 3.70
CA LEU A 216 32.90 -0.41 5.12
C LEU A 216 33.82 -1.58 5.42
N VAL A 217 34.95 -1.30 6.04
CA VAL A 217 35.81 -2.29 6.70
C VAL A 217 35.61 -2.14 8.20
N SER A 218 34.84 -3.03 8.78
CA SER A 218 34.35 -2.93 10.15
C SER A 218 35.46 -3.18 11.18
N PHE A 219 35.38 -2.48 12.30
CA PHE A 219 36.14 -2.86 13.48
C PHE A 219 35.65 -4.23 14.01
N PRO A 220 36.55 -5.05 14.57
CA PRO A 220 36.12 -6.30 15.22
C PRO A 220 35.20 -5.99 16.40
N GLU A 221 34.24 -6.89 16.61
CA GLU A 221 33.40 -6.83 17.80
C GLU A 221 34.26 -6.96 19.07
N VAL A 222 33.99 -6.12 20.06
CA VAL A 222 34.59 -6.17 21.36
C VAL A 222 33.56 -6.58 22.42
N THR A 223 34.00 -7.30 23.47
CA THR A 223 33.12 -7.70 24.57
C THR A 223 32.61 -6.45 25.31
N GLU A 224 31.42 -6.50 25.83
CA GLU A 224 30.84 -5.39 26.60
C GLU A 224 31.77 -4.93 27.75
N GLY A 225 32.20 -3.68 27.69
CA GLY A 225 33.14 -3.07 28.63
C GLY A 225 34.61 -3.12 28.22
N GLU A 226 34.94 -3.70 27.10
CA GLU A 226 36.27 -3.65 26.48
C GLU A 226 36.32 -2.55 25.38
N GLU A 227 37.51 -1.96 25.23
CA GLU A 227 37.76 -0.98 24.14
C GLU A 227 38.60 -1.63 23.03
N LEU A 228 38.40 -1.16 21.80
CA LEU A 228 39.25 -1.52 20.66
C LEU A 228 40.71 -1.19 20.94
N THR A 229 41.59 -2.17 20.78
CA THR A 229 43.04 -1.96 20.92
C THR A 229 43.62 -1.22 19.71
N GLU A 230 44.72 -0.52 19.90
CA GLU A 230 45.44 0.15 18.80
C GLU A 230 45.95 -0.84 17.74
N GLU A 231 46.21 -2.08 18.10
CA GLU A 231 46.60 -3.15 17.18
C GLU A 231 45.42 -3.56 16.26
N GLN A 232 44.22 -3.73 16.82
CA GLN A 232 42.99 -4.04 16.05
C GLN A 232 42.64 -2.90 15.08
N LYS A 233 42.75 -1.65 15.53
CA LYS A 233 42.54 -0.51 14.65
C LYS A 233 43.56 -0.45 13.51
N ALA A 234 44.83 -0.70 13.81
CA ALA A 234 45.89 -0.72 12.81
C ALA A 234 45.74 -1.84 11.77
N GLU A 235 45.25 -3.00 12.19
CA GLU A 235 44.94 -4.11 11.26
C GLU A 235 43.77 -3.74 10.34
N THR A 236 42.67 -3.19 10.89
CA THR A 236 41.52 -2.73 10.10
C THR A 236 41.92 -1.61 9.13
N TYR A 237 42.73 -0.65 9.60
CA TYR A 237 43.27 0.40 8.76
C TYR A 237 44.08 -0.14 7.58
N THR A 238 44.92 -1.16 7.84
CA THR A 238 45.76 -1.77 6.79
C THR A 238 44.90 -2.43 5.71
N LYS A 239 43.87 -3.18 6.11
CA LYS A 239 42.91 -3.76 5.14
C LYS A 239 42.20 -2.70 4.34
N ALA A 240 41.63 -1.69 5.01
CA ALA A 240 40.94 -0.59 4.34
C ALA A 240 41.86 0.17 3.36
N LYS A 241 43.12 0.36 3.74
CA LYS A 241 44.12 1.03 2.87
C LYS A 241 44.42 0.21 1.62
N GLU A 242 44.53 -1.11 1.71
CA GLU A 242 44.73 -1.97 0.53
C GLU A 242 43.54 -1.89 -0.44
N ILE A 243 42.32 -1.82 0.08
CA ILE A 243 41.10 -1.66 -0.75
C ILE A 243 41.05 -0.27 -1.39
N LEU A 244 41.37 0.79 -0.62
CA LEU A 244 41.46 2.14 -1.16
C LEU A 244 42.52 2.23 -2.30
N ASP A 245 43.66 1.56 -2.13
CA ASP A 245 44.71 1.56 -3.16
C ASP A 245 44.24 0.85 -4.44
N LYS A 246 43.43 -0.23 -4.34
CA LYS A 246 42.78 -0.86 -5.48
C LYS A 246 41.78 0.07 -6.17
N ALA A 247 40.90 0.73 -5.40
CA ALA A 247 39.93 1.69 -5.92
C ALA A 247 40.63 2.84 -6.65
N ASN A 248 41.72 3.39 -6.07
CA ASN A 248 42.51 4.45 -6.68
C ASN A 248 43.33 3.98 -7.90
N ALA A 249 43.60 2.67 -8.01
CA ALA A 249 44.23 2.09 -9.19
C ALA A 249 43.23 1.92 -10.34
N GLY A 250 41.93 2.15 -10.11
CA GLY A 250 40.87 2.08 -11.11
C GLY A 250 40.21 0.72 -11.22
N GLU A 251 40.32 -0.15 -10.19
CA GLU A 251 39.50 -1.35 -10.10
C GLU A 251 38.01 -0.94 -9.98
N ASP A 252 37.09 -1.75 -10.48
CA ASP A 252 35.66 -1.47 -10.45
C ASP A 252 35.15 -1.36 -9.01
N PHE A 253 34.48 -0.26 -8.69
CA PHE A 253 34.07 0.05 -7.32
C PHE A 253 32.94 -0.85 -6.85
N ASP A 254 32.05 -1.27 -7.75
CA ASP A 254 30.95 -2.18 -7.41
C ASP A 254 31.49 -3.61 -7.20
N GLU A 255 32.46 -4.06 -7.99
CA GLU A 255 33.17 -5.34 -7.73
C GLU A 255 33.90 -5.30 -6.37
N LEU A 256 34.48 -4.16 -6.00
CA LEU A 256 35.12 -3.99 -4.67
C LEU A 256 34.10 -3.98 -3.53
N ILE A 257 32.90 -3.42 -3.72
CA ILE A 257 31.79 -3.51 -2.77
C ILE A 257 31.40 -4.97 -2.55
N ASP A 258 31.18 -5.72 -3.63
CA ASP A 258 30.78 -7.12 -3.57
C ASP A 258 31.81 -7.99 -2.84
N GLU A 259 33.10 -7.70 -3.02
CA GLU A 259 34.18 -8.49 -2.42
C GLU A 259 34.51 -8.11 -0.98
N PHE A 260 34.41 -6.82 -0.62
CA PHE A 260 34.99 -6.31 0.64
C PHE A 260 34.04 -5.57 1.55
N ASN A 261 32.83 -5.24 1.11
CA ASN A 261 31.92 -4.43 1.94
C ASN A 261 31.34 -5.23 3.10
N GLU A 262 31.48 -4.70 4.31
CA GLU A 262 30.96 -5.28 5.54
C GLU A 262 29.75 -4.46 6.08
N ASP A 263 29.20 -3.52 5.30
CA ASP A 263 28.00 -2.79 5.68
C ASP A 263 26.73 -3.61 5.47
N PRO A 264 25.98 -3.94 6.56
CA PRO A 264 24.74 -4.71 6.44
C PRO A 264 23.63 -3.97 5.72
N GLY A 265 23.70 -2.63 5.62
CA GLY A 265 22.72 -1.80 4.93
C GLY A 265 22.85 -1.82 3.40
N ALA A 266 23.97 -2.32 2.87
CA ALA A 266 24.25 -2.29 1.42
C ALA A 266 23.21 -3.09 0.62
N ALA A 267 22.77 -4.23 1.13
CA ALA A 267 21.77 -5.07 0.46
C ALA A 267 20.42 -4.37 0.21
N SER A 268 20.06 -3.45 1.10
CA SER A 268 18.83 -2.64 0.99
C SER A 268 19.02 -1.35 0.20
N ASN A 269 20.26 -1.04 -0.22
CA ASN A 269 20.63 0.18 -0.93
C ASN A 269 21.58 -0.13 -2.10
N PRO A 270 21.18 -1.00 -3.07
CA PRO A 270 22.06 -1.44 -4.14
C PRO A 270 22.51 -0.28 -5.05
N ASP A 271 21.66 0.74 -5.20
CA ASP A 271 21.93 1.93 -6.01
C ASP A 271 22.64 3.04 -5.25
N GLY A 272 23.01 2.79 -3.99
CA GLY A 272 23.68 3.72 -3.10
C GLY A 272 22.73 4.44 -2.14
N TYR A 273 23.33 5.19 -1.23
CA TYR A 273 22.62 5.91 -0.18
C TYR A 273 22.32 7.34 -0.59
N TYR A 274 21.06 7.73 -0.52
CA TYR A 274 20.59 9.11 -0.67
C TYR A 274 20.39 9.73 0.70
N PHE A 275 21.07 10.83 1.00
CA PHE A 275 20.95 11.50 2.30
C PHE A 275 21.38 12.97 2.23
N ASN A 276 20.98 13.73 3.24
CA ASN A 276 21.39 15.11 3.45
C ASN A 276 22.03 15.31 4.84
N ASP A 277 22.32 16.54 5.22
CA ASP A 277 22.99 16.88 6.48
C ASP A 277 22.13 16.54 7.73
N THR A 278 20.81 16.43 7.59
CA THR A 278 19.90 16.07 8.69
C THR A 278 19.78 14.56 8.92
N SER A 279 20.27 13.74 8.00
CA SER A 279 20.20 12.27 8.09
C SER A 279 21.07 11.70 9.20
N THR A 280 20.71 10.49 9.67
CA THR A 280 21.29 9.86 10.89
C THR A 280 22.66 9.21 10.70
N PHE A 281 23.35 9.46 9.56
CA PHE A 281 24.72 8.98 9.36
C PHE A 281 25.71 9.65 10.30
N THR A 282 26.86 8.98 10.57
CA THR A 282 27.92 9.56 11.39
C THR A 282 28.44 10.85 10.78
N GLN A 283 28.83 11.81 11.62
CA GLN A 283 29.26 13.12 11.13
C GLN A 283 30.46 13.03 10.17
N ALA A 284 31.43 12.16 10.51
CA ALA A 284 32.61 11.96 9.66
C ALA A 284 32.24 11.44 8.26
N PHE A 285 31.28 10.52 8.18
CA PHE A 285 30.77 9.99 6.91
C PHE A 285 30.08 11.10 6.09
N LYS A 286 29.19 11.87 6.72
CA LYS A 286 28.51 13.00 6.07
C LYS A 286 29.52 14.04 5.56
N ASP A 287 30.44 14.50 6.42
CA ASP A 287 31.43 15.53 6.05
C ASP A 287 32.29 15.11 4.86
N ALA A 288 32.76 13.85 4.85
CA ALA A 288 33.49 13.29 3.74
C ALA A 288 32.67 13.21 2.46
N SER A 289 31.43 12.72 2.55
CA SER A 289 30.54 12.59 1.39
C SER A 289 30.19 13.94 0.74
N PHE A 290 29.95 14.97 1.55
CA PHE A 290 29.68 16.33 1.06
C PHE A 290 30.93 17.04 0.48
N ALA A 291 32.11 16.67 0.93
CA ALA A 291 33.36 17.25 0.41
C ALA A 291 33.73 16.70 -0.97
N LEU A 292 33.24 15.53 -1.35
CA LEU A 292 33.52 14.91 -2.64
C LEU A 292 32.71 15.56 -3.77
N LYS A 293 33.32 15.62 -4.95
CA LYS A 293 32.59 15.86 -6.20
C LYS A 293 32.12 14.52 -6.77
N GLU A 294 31.13 14.58 -7.64
CA GLU A 294 30.64 13.42 -8.37
C GLU A 294 31.77 12.66 -9.06
N GLY A 295 31.80 11.35 -8.88
CA GLY A 295 32.83 10.46 -9.36
C GLY A 295 34.08 10.35 -8.49
N GLU A 296 34.29 11.26 -7.51
CA GLU A 296 35.43 11.19 -6.61
C GLU A 296 35.27 10.12 -5.54
N ILE A 297 36.44 9.56 -5.14
CA ILE A 297 36.55 8.57 -4.04
C ILE A 297 37.26 9.28 -2.86
N SER A 298 36.79 9.06 -1.65
CA SER A 298 37.34 9.64 -0.43
C SER A 298 38.69 8.99 -0.05
N ASP A 299 39.46 9.67 0.78
CA ASP A 299 40.44 9.02 1.65
C ASP A 299 39.69 8.11 2.66
N LEU A 300 40.45 7.35 3.49
CA LEU A 300 39.85 6.56 4.54
C LEU A 300 39.13 7.46 5.57
N VAL A 301 37.85 7.19 5.81
CA VAL A 301 37.01 7.92 6.74
C VAL A 301 36.73 7.03 7.97
N GLU A 302 37.30 7.39 9.12
CA GLU A 302 37.08 6.65 10.37
C GLU A 302 35.74 7.02 11.00
N SER A 303 34.99 6.03 11.42
CA SER A 303 33.75 6.16 12.20
C SER A 303 33.76 5.21 13.40
N SER A 304 32.68 5.21 14.18
CA SER A 304 32.48 4.21 15.25
C SER A 304 32.35 2.77 14.75
N TYR A 305 32.08 2.57 13.47
CA TYR A 305 31.87 1.26 12.86
C TYR A 305 33.15 0.66 12.25
N GLY A 306 34.06 1.51 11.79
CA GLY A 306 35.25 1.09 11.06
C GLY A 306 35.76 2.20 10.13
N TYR A 307 36.44 1.79 9.06
CA TYR A 307 36.91 2.67 8.02
C TYR A 307 36.01 2.57 6.78
N HIS A 308 35.57 3.71 6.27
CA HIS A 308 34.77 3.83 5.05
C HIS A 308 35.62 4.32 3.91
N ILE A 309 35.40 3.78 2.71
CA ILE A 309 35.87 4.29 1.42
C ILE A 309 34.59 4.71 0.68
N ILE A 310 34.43 6.00 0.42
CA ILE A 310 33.18 6.57 -0.08
C ILE A 310 33.37 7.03 -1.52
N LYS A 311 32.46 6.63 -2.42
CA LYS A 311 32.40 7.15 -3.79
C LYS A 311 31.15 7.99 -3.95
N ARG A 312 31.34 9.25 -4.35
CA ARG A 312 30.23 10.15 -4.67
C ARG A 312 29.65 9.81 -6.04
N LEU A 313 28.35 9.62 -6.11
CA LEU A 313 27.61 9.37 -7.35
C LEU A 313 26.80 10.61 -7.76
N PRO A 314 26.47 10.78 -9.04
CA PRO A 314 25.50 11.77 -9.46
C PRO A 314 24.11 11.41 -8.91
N ILE A 315 23.28 12.41 -8.68
CA ILE A 315 21.83 12.23 -8.56
C ILE A 315 21.29 12.51 -9.95
N ASP A 316 20.97 11.45 -10.67
CA ASP A 316 20.42 11.57 -12.02
C ASP A 316 18.98 11.03 -12.08
N ASP A 317 18.34 11.27 -13.20
CA ASP A 317 16.93 10.94 -13.39
C ASP A 317 16.69 9.46 -13.75
N GLU A 318 17.72 8.67 -13.99
CA GLU A 318 17.58 7.22 -14.24
C GLU A 318 17.42 6.45 -12.92
N ASP A 319 18.16 6.84 -11.88
CA ASP A 319 18.21 6.11 -10.61
C ASP A 319 17.17 6.58 -9.58
N ILE A 320 16.66 7.82 -9.69
CA ILE A 320 15.71 8.36 -8.68
C ILE A 320 14.37 7.60 -8.61
N VAL A 321 13.99 6.91 -9.67
CA VAL A 321 12.76 6.11 -9.73
C VAL A 321 12.74 4.92 -8.77
N TYR A 322 13.92 4.54 -8.23
CA TYR A 322 14.06 3.48 -7.24
C TYR A 322 14.12 4.01 -5.80
N THR A 323 13.97 5.32 -5.59
CA THR A 323 14.03 5.93 -4.27
C THR A 323 12.67 5.95 -3.58
N ASN A 324 12.68 5.91 -2.23
CA ASN A 324 11.46 6.08 -1.44
C ASN A 324 10.78 7.42 -1.73
N GLU A 325 11.56 8.47 -1.96
CA GLU A 325 11.05 9.80 -2.28
C GLU A 325 10.25 9.83 -3.58
N TYR A 326 10.72 9.10 -4.62
CA TYR A 326 9.95 8.94 -5.86
C TYR A 326 8.61 8.25 -5.58
N TYR A 327 8.65 7.20 -4.76
CA TYR A 327 7.46 6.44 -4.41
C TYR A 327 6.46 7.28 -3.60
N ASP A 328 6.95 8.06 -2.63
CA ASP A 328 6.12 8.95 -1.82
C ASP A 328 5.48 10.06 -2.68
N ASN A 329 6.25 10.68 -3.58
CA ASN A 329 5.74 11.67 -4.53
C ASN A 329 4.70 11.08 -5.48
N MET A 330 4.92 9.86 -5.97
CA MET A 330 3.98 9.13 -6.82
C MET A 330 2.65 8.87 -6.08
N ILE A 331 2.72 8.41 -4.83
CA ILE A 331 1.53 8.14 -4.01
C ILE A 331 0.74 9.43 -3.75
N GLU A 332 1.44 10.52 -3.44
CA GLU A 332 0.81 11.83 -3.19
C GLU A 332 0.12 12.35 -4.44
N ASP A 333 0.81 12.36 -5.58
CA ASP A 333 0.25 12.79 -6.86
C ASP A 333 -0.93 11.92 -7.29
N PHE A 334 -0.84 10.60 -7.08
CA PHE A 334 -1.94 9.70 -7.41
C PHE A 334 -3.18 9.96 -6.55
N ARG A 335 -3.00 10.20 -5.26
CA ARG A 335 -4.09 10.56 -4.35
C ARG A 335 -4.78 11.86 -4.81
N ASP A 336 -3.99 12.88 -5.16
CA ASP A 336 -4.49 14.15 -5.64
C ASP A 336 -5.19 14.00 -6.99
N PHE A 337 -4.64 13.22 -7.91
CA PHE A 337 -5.26 12.87 -9.19
C PHE A 337 -6.63 12.19 -8.99
N ILE A 338 -6.71 11.20 -8.12
CA ILE A 338 -7.97 10.50 -7.80
C ILE A 338 -8.99 11.48 -7.20
N ALA A 339 -8.58 12.34 -6.27
CA ALA A 339 -9.46 13.33 -5.65
C ALA A 339 -10.00 14.34 -6.70
N GLU A 340 -9.14 14.81 -7.61
CA GLU A 340 -9.53 15.71 -8.69
C GLU A 340 -10.52 15.04 -9.66
N GLU A 341 -10.24 13.81 -10.11
CA GLU A 341 -11.10 13.09 -11.04
C GLU A 341 -12.46 12.73 -10.41
N ARG A 342 -12.48 12.34 -9.12
CA ARG A 342 -13.72 12.14 -8.37
C ARG A 342 -14.55 13.43 -8.30
N GLY A 343 -13.91 14.57 -8.03
CA GLY A 343 -14.58 15.87 -7.96
C GLY A 343 -15.23 16.32 -9.28
N LYS A 344 -14.86 15.72 -10.42
CA LYS A 344 -15.45 15.99 -11.74
C LYS A 344 -16.67 15.11 -12.05
N MET A 345 -16.94 14.08 -11.24
CA MET A 345 -18.02 13.13 -11.50
C MET A 345 -19.37 13.69 -11.03
N GLU A 346 -20.34 13.66 -11.95
CA GLU A 346 -21.75 13.98 -11.63
C GLU A 346 -22.43 12.74 -11.04
N LYS A 347 -23.28 12.94 -10.01
CA LYS A 347 -24.11 11.89 -9.41
C LYS A 347 -25.56 12.12 -9.78
N THR A 348 -26.30 11.07 -10.11
CA THR A 348 -27.76 11.10 -10.11
C THR A 348 -28.29 10.93 -8.71
N GLU A 349 -29.59 11.26 -8.48
CA GLU A 349 -30.25 10.95 -7.23
C GLU A 349 -30.28 9.43 -7.00
N LEU A 350 -30.07 9.02 -5.74
CA LEU A 350 -30.21 7.64 -5.29
C LEU A 350 -31.69 7.25 -5.31
N ASP A 351 -32.02 6.10 -5.87
CA ASP A 351 -33.37 5.54 -5.77
C ASP A 351 -33.58 4.91 -4.37
N GLU A 352 -34.05 5.75 -3.44
CA GLU A 352 -34.27 5.34 -2.04
C GLU A 352 -35.21 4.13 -1.92
N ALA A 353 -36.17 3.98 -2.82
CA ALA A 353 -37.10 2.86 -2.78
C ALA A 353 -36.42 1.53 -3.12
N LEU A 354 -35.46 1.56 -4.04
CA LEU A 354 -34.70 0.38 -4.43
C LEU A 354 -33.71 -0.05 -3.34
N VAL A 355 -33.12 0.89 -2.60
CA VAL A 355 -32.12 0.57 -1.56
C VAL A 355 -32.71 0.31 -0.18
N GLN A 356 -34.01 0.57 0.02
CA GLN A 356 -34.69 0.41 1.31
C GLN A 356 -34.46 -0.96 1.95
N PRO A 357 -34.45 -2.10 1.22
CA PRO A 357 -34.17 -3.41 1.83
C PRO A 357 -32.78 -3.51 2.48
N ALA A 358 -31.74 -2.91 1.89
CA ALA A 358 -30.40 -2.85 2.48
C ALA A 358 -30.37 -1.99 3.74
N VAL A 359 -31.09 -0.87 3.72
CA VAL A 359 -31.24 0.02 4.88
C VAL A 359 -31.97 -0.70 6.02
N ASP A 360 -33.06 -1.43 5.72
CA ASP A 360 -33.81 -2.19 6.71
C ASP A 360 -32.97 -3.32 7.33
N GLU A 361 -32.14 -4.02 6.52
CA GLU A 361 -31.21 -5.06 6.98
C GLU A 361 -30.17 -4.48 7.95
N ALA A 362 -29.53 -3.36 7.61
CA ALA A 362 -28.56 -2.71 8.46
C ALA A 362 -29.19 -2.22 9.79
N ASN A 363 -30.37 -1.61 9.71
CA ASN A 363 -31.09 -1.13 10.89
C ASN A 363 -31.53 -2.28 11.82
N ALA A 364 -31.94 -3.42 11.28
CA ALA A 364 -32.27 -4.60 12.08
C ALA A 364 -31.06 -5.06 12.90
N TYR A 365 -29.89 -5.19 12.27
CA TYR A 365 -28.65 -5.55 12.95
C TYR A 365 -28.25 -4.55 14.05
N ILE A 366 -28.32 -3.26 13.75
CA ILE A 366 -28.00 -2.19 14.72
C ILE A 366 -28.94 -2.24 15.92
N ASN A 367 -30.24 -2.48 15.68
CA ASN A 367 -31.23 -2.57 16.77
C ASN A 367 -30.99 -3.79 17.66
N GLU A 368 -30.59 -4.95 17.09
CA GLU A 368 -30.19 -6.12 17.86
C GLU A 368 -28.98 -5.83 18.75
N LEU A 369 -27.95 -5.14 18.22
CA LEU A 369 -26.79 -4.73 19.01
C LEU A 369 -27.15 -3.77 20.14
N LYS A 370 -28.02 -2.79 19.88
CA LYS A 370 -28.53 -1.87 20.91
C LYS A 370 -29.23 -2.61 22.04
N GLN A 371 -30.13 -3.51 21.68
CA GLN A 371 -30.85 -4.30 22.67
C GLN A 371 -29.90 -5.15 23.52
N ALA A 372 -28.93 -5.84 22.90
CA ALA A 372 -27.94 -6.64 23.61
C ALA A 372 -27.08 -5.79 24.57
N HIS A 373 -26.71 -4.60 24.17
CA HIS A 373 -25.97 -3.65 25.00
C HIS A 373 -26.80 -3.17 26.23
N ASP A 374 -28.03 -2.77 25.99
CA ASP A 374 -28.94 -2.30 27.07
C ASP A 374 -29.23 -3.43 28.09
N GLU A 375 -29.37 -4.68 27.61
CA GLU A 375 -29.52 -5.87 28.46
C GLU A 375 -28.26 -6.14 29.30
N ALA A 376 -27.05 -5.95 28.71
CA ALA A 376 -25.77 -6.11 29.42
C ALA A 376 -25.61 -5.07 30.53
N ILE A 377 -25.90 -3.78 30.23
CA ILE A 377 -25.86 -2.69 31.24
C ILE A 377 -26.85 -3.00 32.37
N ALA A 378 -28.06 -3.38 32.06
CA ALA A 378 -29.08 -3.69 33.08
C ALA A 378 -28.64 -4.87 33.97
N ALA A 379 -27.93 -5.86 33.40
CA ALA A 379 -27.38 -6.98 34.16
C ALA A 379 -26.24 -6.54 35.09
N GLU A 380 -25.33 -5.69 34.63
CA GLU A 380 -24.24 -5.13 35.46
C GLU A 380 -24.78 -4.27 36.61
N GLU A 381 -25.79 -3.44 36.33
CA GLU A 381 -26.44 -2.61 37.37
C GLU A 381 -27.15 -3.49 38.41
N ALA A 382 -27.79 -4.58 37.99
CA ALA A 382 -28.46 -5.49 38.90
C ALA A 382 -27.43 -6.25 39.79
N GLU A 383 -26.32 -6.72 39.24
CA GLU A 383 -25.22 -7.35 39.99
C GLU A 383 -24.59 -6.40 40.99
N ALA A 384 -24.32 -5.14 40.57
CA ALA A 384 -23.79 -4.10 41.46
C ALA A 384 -24.75 -3.76 42.63
N ALA A 385 -26.06 -3.78 42.36
CA ALA A 385 -27.07 -3.55 43.39
C ALA A 385 -27.14 -4.72 44.41
N GLU A 386 -27.05 -5.97 43.94
CA GLU A 386 -27.02 -7.17 44.81
C GLU A 386 -25.75 -7.19 45.66
N ASP A 387 -24.58 -6.83 45.10
CA ASP A 387 -23.30 -6.74 45.85
C ASP A 387 -23.36 -5.64 46.92
N ALA A 388 -24.01 -4.50 46.64
CA ALA A 388 -24.19 -3.43 47.61
C ALA A 388 -25.10 -3.86 48.78
N GLU A 389 -26.22 -4.57 48.48
CA GLU A 389 -27.13 -5.09 49.50
C GLU A 389 -26.45 -6.17 50.38
N ASN A 390 -25.66 -7.05 49.79
CA ASN A 390 -24.86 -8.05 50.50
C ASN A 390 -23.77 -7.44 51.38
N ALA A 391 -23.22 -6.29 50.98
CA ALA A 391 -22.22 -5.56 51.79
C ALA A 391 -22.86 -4.85 53.00
N GLU A 392 -24.07 -4.31 52.85
CA GLU A 392 -24.83 -3.71 53.99
C GLU A 392 -25.34 -4.74 54.99
N GLU A 393 -25.63 -5.97 54.57
CA GLU A 393 -26.04 -7.05 55.48
C GLU A 393 -24.81 -7.67 56.25
N ALA A 394 -23.59 -7.41 55.81
CA ALA A 394 -22.36 -7.92 56.39
C ALA A 394 -21.74 -6.98 57.46
N GLU A 395 -22.22 -5.74 57.63
CA GLU A 395 -21.85 -4.78 58.67
C GLU A 395 -22.83 -4.86 59.90
#